data_9c60adcfb54c0c947b2c11337a8fffb6
#
_entry.id   9c60adcfb54c0c947b2c11337a8fffb6
#
_cell.length_a   1.000
_cell.length_b   1.000
_cell.length_c   1.000
_cell.angle_alpha   90.00
_cell.angle_beta   90.00
_cell.angle_gamma   90.00
#
_symmetry.space_group_name_H-M   'P 1'
#
loop_
_entity.id
_entity.type
_entity.pdbx_description
1 polymer ?
#
loop_
_entity_poly.entity_id
_entity_poly.type
_entity_poly.pdbx_seq_one_letter_code
_entity_poly.pdbx_strand_id
1 'polypeptide(L)'
;MRSPLLGSLALLALLGGCVDRAPTVAPAPVAPADTGLDRMERLAVTANRCWIRSGDRTFAAFGLAPELSSFSGRPRFLLVPRGRMEARPLLVVEGQTGSSAVETYGPLLGTPAATRIRSDIARWSAGASSCEV
;
A
#
# COMPACT_ATOMS: atom_id res chain seq x y z
N MET A 1 -46.27 46.08 -70.85
CA MET A 1 -47.15 45.01 -70.40
C MET A 1 -46.32 43.79 -70.01
N ARG A 2 -46.48 43.36 -68.78
CA ARG A 2 -46.18 42.03 -68.24
C ARG A 2 -44.71 41.66 -68.03
N SER A 3 -44.35 41.84 -66.82
CA SER A 3 -43.25 41.07 -66.17
C SER A 3 -43.49 39.57 -66.16
N PRO A 4 -42.48 38.79 -66.06
CA PRO A 4 -42.46 37.88 -64.94
C PRO A 4 -41.18 37.88 -64.12
N LEU A 5 -41.40 37.73 -62.84
CA LEU A 5 -40.49 37.51 -61.78
C LEU A 5 -39.70 36.23 -61.90
N LEU A 6 -38.40 36.30 -61.85
CA LEU A 6 -37.54 35.13 -61.68
C LEU A 6 -37.17 35.03 -60.20
N GLY A 7 -37.73 34.02 -59.56
CA GLY A 7 -37.38 33.68 -58.17
C GLY A 7 -36.02 33.05 -58.10
N SER A 8 -35.11 33.65 -57.33
CA SER A 8 -33.85 33.05 -56.96
C SER A 8 -34.06 32.11 -55.78
N LEU A 9 -33.83 30.86 -56.01
CA LEU A 9 -33.81 29.81 -54.98
C LEU A 9 -32.43 29.84 -54.32
N ALA A 10 -32.35 30.39 -53.10
CA ALA A 10 -31.15 30.34 -52.29
C ALA A 10 -31.03 28.96 -51.61
N LEU A 11 -30.04 28.20 -52.04
CA LEU A 11 -29.70 26.90 -51.46
C LEU A 11 -28.79 27.15 -50.23
N LEU A 12 -29.37 27.08 -49.03
CA LEU A 12 -28.58 27.07 -47.79
C LEU A 12 -27.92 25.70 -47.62
N ALA A 13 -26.62 25.63 -47.80
CA ALA A 13 -25.79 24.51 -47.41
C ALA A 13 -25.58 24.55 -45.91
N LEU A 14 -26.22 23.64 -45.18
CA LEU A 14 -25.94 23.37 -43.76
C LEU A 14 -24.66 22.55 -43.67
N LEU A 15 -23.55 23.24 -43.39
CA LEU A 15 -22.31 22.59 -42.98
C LEU A 15 -22.46 22.14 -41.52
N GLY A 16 -22.89 20.89 -41.35
CA GLY A 16 -22.85 20.19 -40.08
C GLY A 16 -21.39 19.92 -39.68
N GLY A 17 -20.82 20.81 -38.89
CA GLY A 17 -19.52 20.56 -38.27
C GLY A 17 -19.65 19.44 -37.23
N CYS A 18 -19.10 18.27 -37.54
CA CYS A 18 -18.83 17.27 -36.51
C CYS A 18 -17.76 17.84 -35.56
N VAL A 19 -18.17 18.29 -34.41
CA VAL A 19 -17.22 18.60 -33.31
C VAL A 19 -16.79 17.25 -32.73
N ASP A 20 -15.65 16.76 -33.16
CA ASP A 20 -14.96 15.64 -32.51
C ASP A 20 -14.62 16.07 -31.09
N ARG A 21 -15.51 15.70 -30.17
CA ARG A 21 -15.25 15.86 -28.75
C ARG A 21 -14.22 14.80 -28.38
N ALA A 22 -12.97 15.20 -28.26
CA ALA A 22 -11.92 14.34 -27.71
C ALA A 22 -12.41 13.74 -26.40
N PRO A 23 -12.26 12.42 -26.17
CA PRO A 23 -12.64 11.82 -24.91
C PRO A 23 -11.85 12.49 -23.80
N THR A 24 -12.54 13.20 -22.92
CA THR A 24 -11.95 13.73 -21.69
C THR A 24 -11.60 12.51 -20.84
N VAL A 25 -10.35 12.10 -20.88
CA VAL A 25 -9.84 11.06 -19.97
C VAL A 25 -9.96 11.64 -18.56
N ALA A 26 -10.91 11.10 -17.79
CA ALA A 26 -11.01 11.44 -16.38
C ALA A 26 -9.66 11.13 -15.72
N PRO A 27 -9.12 12.02 -14.85
CA PRO A 27 -7.90 11.73 -14.11
C PRO A 27 -8.08 10.39 -13.38
N ALA A 28 -7.10 9.50 -13.53
CA ALA A 28 -7.10 8.25 -12.79
C ALA A 28 -7.23 8.57 -11.29
N PRO A 29 -8.05 7.83 -10.53
CA PRO A 29 -8.14 8.04 -9.09
C PRO A 29 -6.75 7.93 -8.50
N VAL A 30 -6.29 9.01 -7.84
CA VAL A 30 -5.03 9.02 -7.11
C VAL A 30 -5.20 8.02 -5.97
N ALA A 31 -4.40 6.98 -5.96
CA ALA A 31 -4.39 6.04 -4.86
C ALA A 31 -4.12 6.80 -3.56
N PRO A 32 -4.85 6.52 -2.47
CA PRO A 32 -4.57 7.14 -1.18
C PRO A 32 -3.09 7.00 -0.84
N ALA A 33 -2.48 8.07 -0.34
CA ALA A 33 -1.10 8.01 0.10
C ALA A 33 -0.94 6.90 1.14
N ASP A 34 0.09 6.06 0.98
CA ASP A 34 0.38 4.99 1.93
C ASP A 34 0.70 5.60 3.30
N THR A 35 -0.22 5.48 4.23
CA THR A 35 -0.06 5.98 5.60
C THR A 35 0.86 5.04 6.39
N GLY A 36 1.42 5.52 7.49
CA GLY A 36 2.20 4.68 8.39
C GLY A 36 1.39 3.50 8.93
N LEU A 37 0.09 3.68 9.16
CA LEU A 37 -0.82 2.61 9.59
C LEU A 37 -1.00 1.55 8.49
N ASP A 38 -1.37 1.95 7.27
CA ASP A 38 -1.57 1.03 6.14
C ASP A 38 -0.31 0.20 5.87
N ARG A 39 0.84 0.84 5.96
CA ARG A 39 2.13 0.16 5.82
C ARG A 39 2.34 -0.87 6.91
N MET A 40 2.10 -0.52 8.16
CA MET A 40 2.29 -1.43 9.28
C MET A 40 1.29 -2.58 9.28
N GLU A 41 0.07 -2.37 8.83
CA GLU A 41 -0.91 -3.44 8.61
C GLU A 41 -0.42 -4.45 7.56
N ARG A 42 0.05 -3.97 6.41
CA ARG A 42 0.62 -4.85 5.37
C ARG A 42 1.84 -5.61 5.86
N LEU A 43 2.74 -4.94 6.57
CA LEU A 43 3.93 -5.57 7.15
C LEU A 43 3.57 -6.64 8.18
N ALA A 44 2.64 -6.36 9.08
CA ALA A 44 2.19 -7.32 10.10
C ALA A 44 1.55 -8.57 9.46
N VAL A 45 0.69 -8.39 8.46
CA VAL A 45 0.06 -9.51 7.73
C VAL A 45 1.12 -10.33 7.00
N THR A 46 2.08 -9.67 6.34
CA THR A 46 3.14 -10.37 5.60
C THR A 46 4.08 -11.10 6.55
N ALA A 47 4.51 -10.46 7.64
CA ALA A 47 5.34 -11.10 8.67
C ALA A 47 4.64 -12.30 9.31
N ASN A 48 3.35 -12.18 9.63
CA ASN A 48 2.58 -13.31 10.17
C ASN A 48 2.56 -14.49 9.20
N ARG A 49 2.33 -14.24 7.92
CA ARG A 49 2.33 -15.29 6.89
C ARG A 49 3.71 -15.90 6.71
N CYS A 50 4.76 -15.05 6.57
CA CYS A 50 6.09 -15.47 6.15
C CYS A 50 6.97 -15.97 7.29
N TRP A 51 6.80 -15.45 8.50
CA TRP A 51 7.61 -15.83 9.65
C TRP A 51 6.89 -16.83 10.57
N ILE A 52 5.59 -16.64 10.80
CA ILE A 52 4.89 -17.39 11.84
C ILE A 52 4.18 -18.61 11.26
N ARG A 53 3.48 -18.45 10.11
CA ARG A 53 2.62 -19.48 9.55
C ARG A 53 3.28 -20.32 8.45
N SER A 54 4.45 -19.93 7.98
CA SER A 54 5.16 -20.65 6.90
C SER A 54 5.87 -21.94 7.35
N GLY A 55 6.03 -22.15 8.65
CA GLY A 55 6.85 -23.22 9.19
C GLY A 55 8.35 -22.93 9.20
N ASP A 56 8.75 -21.68 8.96
CA ASP A 56 10.16 -21.25 9.02
C ASP A 56 10.72 -21.50 10.42
N ARG A 57 11.77 -22.35 10.48
CA ARG A 57 12.39 -22.74 11.75
C ARG A 57 13.02 -21.57 12.49
N THR A 58 13.46 -20.54 11.77
CA THR A 58 14.04 -19.32 12.36
C THR A 58 13.07 -18.63 13.30
N PHE A 59 11.77 -18.69 12.97
CA PHE A 59 10.72 -18.02 13.72
C PHE A 59 9.82 -18.98 14.53
N ALA A 60 10.16 -20.28 14.58
CA ALA A 60 9.31 -21.29 15.21
C ALA A 60 9.03 -21.06 16.69
N ALA A 61 9.93 -20.38 17.40
CA ALA A 61 9.80 -20.07 18.83
C ALA A 61 8.99 -18.79 19.13
N PHE A 62 8.52 -18.07 18.10
CA PHE A 62 7.89 -16.77 18.27
C PHE A 62 6.42 -16.77 17.87
N GLY A 63 5.69 -15.82 18.43
CA GLY A 63 4.35 -15.39 18.02
C GLY A 63 4.39 -13.92 17.64
N LEU A 64 3.44 -13.48 16.82
CA LEU A 64 3.29 -12.09 16.41
C LEU A 64 2.12 -11.44 17.15
N ALA A 65 2.41 -10.32 17.84
CA ALA A 65 1.42 -9.50 18.54
C ALA A 65 1.28 -8.15 17.82
N PRO A 66 0.17 -7.89 17.11
CA PRO A 66 -0.05 -6.59 16.47
C PRO A 66 -0.56 -5.57 17.50
N GLU A 67 0.02 -4.38 17.47
CA GLU A 67 -0.40 -3.19 18.24
C GLU A 67 -0.60 -2.01 17.27
N LEU A 68 -1.55 -2.15 16.35
CA LEU A 68 -1.75 -1.20 15.25
C LEU A 68 -2.61 0.00 15.67
N SER A 69 -3.48 -0.15 16.65
CA SER A 69 -4.34 0.90 17.19
C SER A 69 -3.63 1.64 18.33
N SER A 70 -2.64 2.47 17.99
CA SER A 70 -1.88 3.21 18.98
C SER A 70 -2.32 4.67 19.06
N PHE A 71 -2.71 5.15 20.23
CA PHE A 71 -2.96 6.57 20.51
C PHE A 71 -1.71 7.45 20.30
N SER A 72 -0.51 6.86 20.35
CA SER A 72 0.74 7.56 20.12
C SER A 72 1.02 7.86 18.63
N GLY A 73 0.19 7.36 17.71
CA GLY A 73 0.45 7.46 16.26
C GLY A 73 1.64 6.60 15.80
N ARG A 74 2.03 5.61 16.60
CA ARG A 74 3.14 4.69 16.32
C ARG A 74 2.63 3.25 16.22
N PRO A 75 1.93 2.89 15.12
CA PRO A 75 1.48 1.53 14.89
C PRO A 75 2.68 0.58 14.81
N ARG A 76 2.57 -0.60 15.42
CA ARG A 76 3.67 -1.56 15.49
C ARG A 76 3.17 -2.99 15.58
N PHE A 77 4.06 -3.92 15.30
CA PHE A 77 3.86 -5.32 15.69
C PHE A 77 5.11 -5.84 16.40
N LEU A 78 4.91 -6.83 17.22
CA LEU A 78 5.90 -7.40 18.11
C LEU A 78 6.12 -8.87 17.79
N LEU A 79 7.36 -9.36 17.88
CA LEU A 79 7.60 -10.77 18.08
C LEU A 79 7.83 -11.05 19.56
N VAL A 80 7.07 -11.96 20.10
CA VAL A 80 7.10 -12.40 21.47
C VAL A 80 7.36 -13.91 21.53
N PRO A 81 7.77 -14.47 22.66
CA PRO A 81 7.81 -15.92 22.81
C PRO A 81 6.44 -16.55 22.49
N ARG A 82 6.43 -17.64 21.72
CA ARG A 82 5.20 -18.32 21.31
C ARG A 82 4.35 -18.68 22.52
N GLY A 83 3.05 -18.37 22.43
CA GLY A 83 2.07 -18.65 23.49
C GLY A 83 2.13 -17.69 24.68
N ARG A 84 2.97 -16.64 24.64
CA ARG A 84 3.07 -15.63 25.70
C ARG A 84 2.98 -14.22 25.11
N MET A 85 1.79 -13.85 24.68
CA MET A 85 1.53 -12.59 23.96
C MET A 85 1.81 -11.34 24.79
N GLU A 86 1.76 -11.45 26.13
CA GLU A 86 2.04 -10.38 27.10
C GLU A 86 3.51 -10.33 27.55
N ALA A 87 4.35 -11.23 27.04
CA ALA A 87 5.76 -11.25 27.41
C ALA A 87 6.51 -10.06 26.79
N ARG A 88 7.67 -9.74 27.37
CA ARG A 88 8.57 -8.72 26.81
C ARG A 88 8.87 -9.05 25.35
N PRO A 89 8.71 -8.09 24.42
CA PRO A 89 8.98 -8.32 23.01
C PRO A 89 10.48 -8.55 22.75
N LEU A 90 10.75 -9.48 21.85
CA LEU A 90 12.10 -9.80 21.38
C LEU A 90 12.44 -9.02 20.09
N LEU A 91 11.42 -8.57 19.37
CA LEU A 91 11.51 -7.69 18.22
C LEU A 91 10.33 -6.74 18.24
N VAL A 92 10.59 -5.48 17.91
CA VAL A 92 9.57 -4.47 17.63
C VAL A 92 9.80 -3.96 16.21
N VAL A 93 8.76 -3.94 15.40
CA VAL A 93 8.73 -3.27 14.11
C VAL A 93 7.67 -2.17 14.21
N GLU A 94 8.09 -0.92 14.06
CA GLU A 94 7.27 0.24 14.36
C GLU A 94 7.27 1.23 13.19
N GLY A 95 6.11 1.73 12.85
CA GLY A 95 5.92 2.84 11.93
C GLY A 95 5.54 4.12 12.66
N GLN A 96 5.29 5.17 11.91
CA GLN A 96 4.77 6.43 12.41
C GLN A 96 3.72 6.96 11.46
N THR A 97 2.59 7.41 11.99
CA THR A 97 1.53 8.06 11.20
C THR A 97 2.10 9.25 10.45
N GLY A 98 1.81 9.33 9.15
CA GLY A 98 2.30 10.40 8.28
C GLY A 98 3.76 10.27 7.85
N SER A 99 4.42 9.15 8.15
CA SER A 99 5.82 8.88 7.76
C SER A 99 5.93 7.58 6.97
N SER A 100 6.91 7.51 6.06
CA SER A 100 7.28 6.27 5.37
C SER A 100 8.32 5.45 6.16
N ALA A 101 8.86 5.97 7.24
CA ALA A 101 9.88 5.30 8.03
C ALA A 101 9.31 4.08 8.76
N VAL A 102 10.11 3.02 8.81
CA VAL A 102 9.87 1.82 9.60
C VAL A 102 11.12 1.57 10.43
N GLU A 103 10.96 1.55 11.74
CA GLU A 103 12.03 1.26 12.69
C GLU A 103 11.93 -0.20 13.16
N THR A 104 13.07 -0.81 13.39
CA THR A 104 13.14 -2.20 13.84
C THR A 104 14.18 -2.30 14.94
N TYR A 105 13.79 -2.78 16.11
CA TYR A 105 14.66 -2.89 17.28
C TYR A 105 14.28 -4.06 18.19
N GLY A 106 15.19 -4.44 19.05
CA GLY A 106 15.00 -5.51 20.03
C GLY A 106 16.14 -6.54 20.05
N PRO A 107 16.17 -7.40 21.08
CA PRO A 107 17.26 -8.36 21.28
C PRO A 107 17.43 -9.36 20.11
N LEU A 108 16.37 -9.65 19.35
CA LEU A 108 16.45 -10.59 18.23
C LEU A 108 17.38 -10.09 17.11
N LEU A 109 17.64 -8.78 17.04
CA LEU A 109 18.60 -8.21 16.08
C LEU A 109 20.07 -8.45 16.47
N GLY A 110 20.34 -8.98 17.63
CA GLY A 110 21.65 -9.49 18.05
C GLY A 110 21.89 -10.98 17.76
N THR A 111 20.97 -11.63 17.07
CA THR A 111 21.02 -13.06 16.75
C THR A 111 21.27 -13.30 15.26
N PRO A 112 21.54 -14.54 14.82
CA PRO A 112 21.66 -14.87 13.39
C PRO A 112 20.41 -14.54 12.56
N ALA A 113 19.23 -14.41 13.17
CA ALA A 113 18.01 -14.01 12.49
C ALA A 113 18.00 -12.55 11.99
N ALA A 114 18.91 -11.71 12.50
CA ALA A 114 18.93 -10.27 12.24
C ALA A 114 19.02 -9.93 10.75
N THR A 115 19.87 -10.61 9.99
CA THR A 115 20.05 -10.37 8.56
C THR A 115 18.75 -10.63 7.81
N ARG A 116 18.10 -11.75 8.10
CA ARG A 116 16.81 -12.11 7.48
C ARG A 116 15.72 -11.10 7.84
N ILE A 117 15.62 -10.72 9.10
CA ILE A 117 14.63 -9.74 9.57
C ILE A 117 14.80 -8.41 8.83
N ARG A 118 16.02 -7.87 8.78
CA ARG A 118 16.28 -6.59 8.11
C ARG A 118 15.98 -6.65 6.62
N SER A 119 16.39 -7.71 5.94
CA SER A 119 16.14 -7.92 4.52
C SER A 119 14.64 -7.98 4.22
N ASP A 120 13.88 -8.77 4.98
CA ASP A 120 12.44 -8.93 4.80
C ASP A 120 11.70 -7.61 5.04
N ILE A 121 11.99 -6.92 6.14
CA ILE A 121 11.36 -5.63 6.47
C ILE A 121 11.67 -4.58 5.40
N ALA A 122 12.90 -4.48 4.93
CA ALA A 122 13.27 -3.54 3.88
C ALA A 122 12.50 -3.82 2.58
N ARG A 123 12.46 -5.07 2.16
CA ARG A 123 11.78 -5.51 0.94
C ARG A 123 10.26 -5.29 1.02
N TRP A 124 9.65 -5.65 2.14
CA TRP A 124 8.21 -5.47 2.35
C TRP A 124 7.82 -4.00 2.54
N SER A 125 8.68 -3.19 3.16
CA SER A 125 8.48 -1.73 3.24
C SER A 125 8.50 -1.07 1.85
N ALA A 126 9.27 -1.62 0.92
CA ALA A 126 9.29 -1.20 -0.49
C ALA A 126 8.11 -1.72 -1.33
N GLY A 127 7.17 -2.48 -0.72
CA GLY A 127 5.94 -2.93 -1.37
C GLY A 127 5.92 -4.41 -1.78
N ALA A 128 7.00 -5.15 -1.58
CA ALA A 128 6.98 -6.59 -1.81
C ALA A 128 6.10 -7.30 -0.76
N SER A 129 5.58 -8.48 -1.12
CA SER A 129 4.78 -9.31 -0.22
C SER A 129 5.19 -10.78 -0.25
N SER A 130 6.22 -11.15 -1.00
CA SER A 130 6.69 -12.53 -1.10
C SER A 130 7.43 -12.98 0.16
N CYS A 131 7.31 -14.29 0.46
CA CYS A 131 8.07 -14.97 1.50
C CYS A 131 9.33 -15.59 0.86
N GLU A 132 10.31 -14.78 0.54
CA GLU A 132 11.58 -15.30 0.04
C GLU A 132 12.45 -15.81 1.20
N VAL A 133 13.13 -16.92 0.96
CA VAL A 133 14.02 -17.59 1.93
C VAL A 133 15.46 -17.38 1.47
#